data_96c44f40b326407d4715f22822004384
#
_entry.id   96c44f40b326407d4715f22822004384
#
_cell.length_a   1.000
_cell.length_b   1.000
_cell.length_c   1.000
_cell.angle_alpha   90.00
_cell.angle_beta   90.00
_cell.angle_gamma   90.00
#
_symmetry.space_group_name_H-M   'P 1'
#
loop_
_entity.id
_entity.type
_entity.pdbx_description
1 polymer ?
#
loop_
_entity_poly.entity_id
_entity_poly.type
_entity_poly.pdbx_seq_one_letter_code
_entity_poly.pdbx_strand_id
1 'polypeptide(L)'
;MAGSDRLLSITYFGHTSFALESKGTVVLLNPGIWENEPAVPDDFNARIVIATNREDDAIGNSATISVKSKAWFLGNKETVEKANEQGVKPWLLHVLENEVPYEVPNVRIIPYNLSRIDEEKGGRIDNLGLIIEMGGMKIGYLGDTSIRGPFELLEMDVLITPIGGGATFPVKDAVSLCIDAKPRLCIPMRWTSEEQPMKFSKYLEQFGQGTKAVVMEPNKNLTVQWAAGNEFRYELN
;
A
#
# COMPACT_ATOMS: atom_id res chain seq x y z
N MET A 1 -26.96 8.46 14.97
CA MET A 1 -25.73 9.13 14.48
C MET A 1 -24.68 8.07 14.18
N ALA A 2 -24.77 7.40 13.02
CA ALA A 2 -23.88 6.28 12.66
C ALA A 2 -23.33 6.39 11.22
N GLY A 3 -23.28 7.58 10.64
CA GLY A 3 -22.96 7.75 9.22
C GLY A 3 -21.63 8.43 8.88
N SER A 4 -20.90 9.01 9.82
CA SER A 4 -19.66 9.76 9.52
C SER A 4 -18.36 9.04 9.90
N ASP A 5 -18.43 7.86 10.51
CA ASP A 5 -17.25 7.22 11.13
C ASP A 5 -16.47 6.27 10.21
N ARG A 6 -17.00 5.95 9.04
CA ARG A 6 -16.40 4.99 8.10
C ARG A 6 -16.01 5.67 6.81
N LEU A 7 -15.05 6.58 6.89
CA LEU A 7 -14.51 7.32 5.75
C LEU A 7 -12.99 7.16 5.70
N LEU A 8 -12.47 6.85 4.53
CA LEU A 8 -11.05 6.76 4.23
C LEU A 8 -10.74 7.53 2.96
N SER A 9 -9.69 8.32 2.99
CA SER A 9 -9.08 8.97 1.84
C SER A 9 -7.81 8.21 1.45
N ILE A 10 -7.66 7.89 0.18
CA ILE A 10 -6.50 7.21 -0.39
C ILE A 10 -5.90 8.14 -1.44
N THR A 11 -4.71 8.66 -1.20
CA THR A 11 -3.97 9.47 -2.18
C THR A 11 -2.87 8.63 -2.81
N TYR A 12 -2.77 8.64 -4.12
CA TYR A 12 -1.72 7.98 -4.88
C TYR A 12 -0.68 9.00 -5.34
N PHE A 13 0.59 8.76 -5.05
CA PHE A 13 1.68 9.66 -5.44
C PHE A 13 2.50 9.15 -6.63
N GLY A 14 2.20 7.96 -7.09
CA GLY A 14 2.93 7.29 -8.17
C GLY A 14 3.69 6.05 -7.68
N HIS A 15 4.05 5.19 -8.61
CA HIS A 15 4.76 3.93 -8.41
C HIS A 15 4.10 3.05 -7.33
N THR A 16 4.65 3.01 -6.12
CA THR A 16 4.09 2.27 -4.97
C THR A 16 3.69 3.19 -3.81
N SER A 17 3.74 4.51 -4.01
CA SER A 17 3.56 5.50 -2.94
C SER A 17 2.09 5.87 -2.74
N PHE A 18 1.58 5.66 -1.52
CA PHE A 18 0.21 6.00 -1.13
C PHE A 18 0.15 6.67 0.24
N ALA A 19 -0.82 7.56 0.45
CA ALA A 19 -1.23 7.96 1.78
C ALA A 19 -2.66 7.51 2.05
N LEU A 20 -2.88 6.97 3.23
CA LEU A 20 -4.20 6.61 3.77
C LEU A 20 -4.53 7.60 4.87
N GLU A 21 -5.68 8.27 4.79
CA GLU A 21 -6.09 9.23 5.80
C GLU A 21 -7.51 8.97 6.31
N SER A 22 -7.65 8.95 7.63
CA SER A 22 -8.95 8.92 8.30
C SER A 22 -8.86 9.58 9.67
N LYS A 23 -9.85 10.41 10.00
CA LYS A 23 -9.95 11.09 11.31
C LYS A 23 -8.67 11.86 11.70
N GLY A 24 -8.01 12.47 10.71
CA GLY A 24 -6.77 13.22 10.91
C GLY A 24 -5.51 12.38 11.19
N THR A 25 -5.61 11.05 11.07
CA THR A 25 -4.46 10.16 11.11
C THR A 25 -4.03 9.83 9.68
N VAL A 26 -2.76 10.06 9.36
CA VAL A 26 -2.16 9.78 8.05
C VAL A 26 -1.15 8.65 8.17
N VAL A 27 -1.33 7.60 7.36
CA VAL A 27 -0.37 6.51 7.15
C VAL A 27 0.19 6.64 5.75
N LEU A 28 1.50 6.86 5.65
CA LEU A 28 2.22 6.97 4.39
C LEU A 28 2.91 5.64 4.06
N LEU A 29 2.68 5.12 2.87
CA LEU A 29 3.17 3.83 2.38
C LEU A 29 4.18 4.04 1.27
N ASN A 30 5.34 3.44 1.39
CA ASN A 30 6.41 3.42 0.39
C ASN A 30 6.67 4.80 -0.27
N PRO A 31 7.07 5.85 0.46
CA PRO A 31 7.45 7.11 -0.16
C PRO A 31 8.81 6.97 -0.87
N GLY A 32 8.82 6.14 -1.91
CA GLY A 32 10.00 5.74 -2.64
C GLY A 32 10.56 6.83 -3.55
N ILE A 33 11.72 6.53 -4.13
CA ILE A 33 12.33 7.31 -5.22
C ILE A 33 12.10 6.54 -6.52
N TRP A 34 11.49 7.19 -7.50
CA TRP A 34 11.26 6.64 -8.82
C TRP A 34 11.74 7.61 -9.90
N GLU A 35 12.47 7.11 -10.91
CA GLU A 35 13.07 7.94 -11.96
C GLU A 35 13.95 9.10 -11.41
N ASN A 36 14.66 8.85 -10.31
CA ASN A 36 15.50 9.78 -9.56
C ASN A 36 14.75 10.93 -8.85
N GLU A 37 13.42 10.84 -8.76
CA GLU A 37 12.60 11.82 -8.05
C GLU A 37 11.86 11.17 -6.88
N PRO A 38 11.79 11.83 -5.70
CA PRO A 38 10.98 11.36 -4.60
C PRO A 38 9.48 11.47 -4.96
N ALA A 39 8.75 10.38 -4.76
CA ALA A 39 7.30 10.36 -5.01
C ALA A 39 6.54 11.32 -4.09
N VAL A 40 7.07 11.57 -2.89
CA VAL A 40 6.43 12.39 -1.86
C VAL A 40 7.41 13.46 -1.37
N PRO A 41 6.96 14.73 -1.18
CA PRO A 41 7.84 15.79 -0.67
C PRO A 41 8.36 15.49 0.73
N ASP A 42 9.56 15.93 1.02
CA ASP A 42 10.26 15.74 2.31
C ASP A 42 9.53 16.33 3.53
N ASP A 43 8.68 17.32 3.33
CA ASP A 43 7.89 18.01 4.36
C ASP A 43 6.47 17.45 4.51
N PHE A 44 6.19 16.32 3.83
CA PHE A 44 4.90 15.65 3.97
C PHE A 44 4.65 15.25 5.41
N ASN A 45 3.46 15.58 5.94
CA ASN A 45 3.12 15.31 7.33
C ASN A 45 2.39 13.99 7.47
N ALA A 46 3.05 13.00 8.09
CA ALA A 46 2.48 11.70 8.38
C ALA A 46 2.54 11.39 9.88
N ARG A 47 1.64 10.56 10.38
CA ARG A 47 1.68 9.97 11.72
C ARG A 47 2.50 8.68 11.75
N ILE A 48 2.40 7.91 10.67
CA ILE A 48 3.08 6.63 10.46
C ILE A 48 3.64 6.64 9.06
N VAL A 49 4.89 6.23 8.90
CA VAL A 49 5.55 5.97 7.62
C VAL A 49 5.91 4.49 7.58
N ILE A 50 5.53 3.80 6.51
CA ILE A 50 5.83 2.38 6.32
C ILE A 50 6.60 2.21 5.02
N ALA A 51 7.75 1.56 5.07
CA ALA A 51 8.43 1.05 3.89
C ALA A 51 8.40 -0.49 3.91
N THR A 52 7.84 -1.09 2.87
CA THR A 52 7.63 -2.55 2.83
C THR A 52 8.89 -3.35 2.54
N ASN A 53 9.91 -2.71 1.97
CA ASN A 53 11.23 -3.27 1.75
C ASN A 53 12.30 -2.17 1.78
N ARG A 54 13.58 -2.57 1.74
CA ARG A 54 14.74 -1.66 1.88
C ARG A 54 15.19 -0.97 0.60
N GLU A 55 14.61 -1.32 -0.55
CA GLU A 55 15.04 -0.76 -1.84
C GLU A 55 14.57 0.70 -1.98
N ASP A 56 15.30 1.50 -2.75
CA ASP A 56 15.03 2.94 -2.83
C ASP A 56 13.67 3.27 -3.44
N ASP A 57 13.13 2.39 -4.29
CA ASP A 57 11.78 2.50 -4.84
C ASP A 57 10.65 2.29 -3.80
N ALA A 58 10.99 1.80 -2.60
CA ALA A 58 10.06 1.69 -1.47
C ALA A 58 10.45 2.61 -0.30
N ILE A 59 11.70 2.56 0.18
CA ILE A 59 12.11 3.34 1.35
C ILE A 59 12.32 4.82 1.03
N GLY A 60 12.95 5.13 -0.11
CA GLY A 60 13.19 6.49 -0.60
C GLY A 60 13.53 7.51 0.46
N ASN A 61 12.74 8.57 0.57
CA ASN A 61 12.90 9.63 1.56
C ASN A 61 12.11 9.41 2.87
N SER A 62 11.66 8.18 3.13
CA SER A 62 10.91 7.78 4.34
C SER A 62 11.55 8.27 5.64
N ALA A 63 12.88 8.13 5.75
CA ALA A 63 13.62 8.55 6.96
C ALA A 63 13.55 10.06 7.15
N THR A 64 13.72 10.86 6.10
CA THR A 64 13.60 12.32 6.14
C THR A 64 12.20 12.75 6.56
N ILE A 65 11.17 12.17 5.97
CA ILE A 65 9.76 12.43 6.32
C ILE A 65 9.51 12.07 7.79
N SER A 66 9.95 10.87 8.24
CA SER A 66 9.76 10.42 9.62
C SER A 66 10.43 11.35 10.63
N VAL A 67 11.64 11.84 10.34
CA VAL A 67 12.35 12.78 11.22
C VAL A 67 11.63 14.13 11.27
N LYS A 68 11.24 14.70 10.12
CA LYS A 68 10.59 16.02 10.03
C LYS A 68 9.20 16.02 10.69
N SER A 69 8.38 15.00 10.44
CA SER A 69 7.02 14.89 10.98
C SER A 69 6.95 14.23 12.36
N LYS A 70 8.09 13.70 12.87
CA LYS A 70 8.16 12.88 14.10
C LYS A 70 7.23 11.66 14.01
N ALA A 71 7.11 11.11 12.83
CA ALA A 71 6.29 9.93 12.55
C ALA A 71 6.98 8.66 13.04
N TRP A 72 6.16 7.68 13.44
CA TRP A 72 6.64 6.31 13.59
C TRP A 72 7.06 5.76 12.23
N PHE A 73 8.25 5.17 12.16
CA PHE A 73 8.71 4.43 10.99
C PHE A 73 8.56 2.93 11.23
N LEU A 74 7.87 2.25 10.33
CA LEU A 74 7.61 0.82 10.41
C LEU A 74 8.13 0.12 9.16
N GLY A 75 8.64 -1.09 9.32
CA GLY A 75 9.10 -1.94 8.22
C GLY A 75 9.57 -3.30 8.71
N ASN A 76 10.06 -4.15 7.83
CA ASN A 76 10.78 -5.35 8.24
C ASN A 76 12.14 -4.97 8.87
N LYS A 77 12.83 -5.94 9.45
CA LYS A 77 14.08 -5.71 10.18
C LYS A 77 15.11 -4.93 9.36
N GLU A 78 15.40 -5.37 8.14
CA GLU A 78 16.41 -4.73 7.27
C GLU A 78 16.04 -3.30 6.88
N THR A 79 14.75 -3.05 6.65
CA THR A 79 14.22 -1.72 6.32
C THR A 79 14.34 -0.76 7.51
N VAL A 80 14.04 -1.24 8.72
CA VAL A 80 14.19 -0.47 9.96
C VAL A 80 15.65 -0.18 10.27
N GLU A 81 16.56 -1.14 10.07
CA GLU A 81 18.02 -0.93 10.20
C GLU A 81 18.50 0.17 9.23
N LYS A 82 18.09 0.12 7.94
CA LYS A 82 18.42 1.16 6.97
C LYS A 82 17.87 2.54 7.38
N ALA A 83 16.64 2.61 7.87
CA ALA A 83 16.06 3.86 8.35
C ALA A 83 16.80 4.44 9.57
N ASN A 84 17.28 3.58 10.48
CA ASN A 84 18.12 4.00 11.61
C ASN A 84 19.46 4.59 11.14
N GLU A 85 20.11 3.95 10.18
CA GLU A 85 21.33 4.44 9.53
C GLU A 85 21.12 5.80 8.85
N GLN A 86 19.92 6.03 8.31
CA GLN A 86 19.49 7.30 7.71
C GLN A 86 19.03 8.35 8.71
N GLY A 87 19.11 8.08 10.02
CA GLY A 87 18.93 9.05 11.09
C GLY A 87 17.59 9.05 11.82
N VAL A 88 16.68 8.11 11.50
CA VAL A 88 15.45 7.91 12.29
C VAL A 88 15.83 7.42 13.68
N LYS A 89 15.29 8.07 14.71
CA LYS A 89 15.66 7.77 16.10
C LYS A 89 15.08 6.44 16.56
N PRO A 90 15.81 5.65 17.39
CA PRO A 90 15.36 4.31 17.81
C PRO A 90 13.95 4.26 18.41
N TRP A 91 13.54 5.31 19.12
CA TRP A 91 12.20 5.38 19.72
C TRP A 91 11.05 5.67 18.72
N LEU A 92 11.37 6.00 17.46
CA LEU A 92 10.41 6.13 16.38
C LEU A 92 10.39 4.90 15.47
N LEU A 93 11.29 3.95 15.68
CA LEU A 93 11.42 2.74 14.86
C LEU A 93 10.59 1.59 15.44
N HIS A 94 9.94 0.85 14.57
CA HIS A 94 9.24 -0.38 14.92
C HIS A 94 9.39 -1.44 13.84
N VAL A 95 9.87 -2.63 14.23
CA VAL A 95 9.95 -3.78 13.33
C VAL A 95 8.59 -4.47 13.28
N LEU A 96 8.05 -4.61 12.09
CA LEU A 96 6.84 -5.37 11.84
C LEU A 96 7.18 -6.86 11.70
N GLU A 97 6.59 -7.69 12.56
CA GLU A 97 6.77 -9.14 12.56
C GLU A 97 5.57 -9.83 11.90
N ASN A 98 5.84 -10.89 11.14
CA ASN A 98 4.81 -11.62 10.38
C ASN A 98 3.60 -12.00 11.25
N GLU A 99 2.42 -11.60 10.81
CA GLU A 99 1.12 -11.86 11.47
C GLU A 99 0.95 -11.26 12.88
N VAL A 100 1.90 -10.43 13.34
CA VAL A 100 1.79 -9.74 14.63
C VAL A 100 1.20 -8.35 14.42
N PRO A 101 -0.02 -8.06 14.92
CA PRO A 101 -0.64 -6.76 14.72
C PRO A 101 0.12 -5.63 15.42
N TYR A 102 0.32 -4.53 14.70
CA TYR A 102 0.71 -3.24 15.26
C TYR A 102 -0.52 -2.35 15.39
N GLU A 103 -0.78 -1.81 16.58
CA GLU A 103 -2.00 -1.06 16.87
C GLU A 103 -1.69 0.30 17.49
N VAL A 104 -2.30 1.33 16.94
CA VAL A 104 -2.38 2.67 17.52
C VAL A 104 -3.81 3.19 17.36
N PRO A 105 -4.22 4.26 18.05
CA PRO A 105 -5.55 4.81 17.88
C PRO A 105 -5.92 5.03 16.41
N ASN A 106 -7.05 4.47 15.99
CA ASN A 106 -7.63 4.51 14.64
C ASN A 106 -6.90 3.71 13.55
N VAL A 107 -5.81 3.00 13.85
CA VAL A 107 -5.05 2.22 12.86
C VAL A 107 -4.62 0.88 13.45
N ARG A 108 -4.91 -0.20 12.74
CA ARG A 108 -4.37 -1.53 13.01
C ARG A 108 -3.71 -2.05 11.74
N ILE A 109 -2.49 -2.55 11.86
CA ILE A 109 -1.67 -3.05 10.74
C ILE A 109 -1.28 -4.48 11.04
N ILE A 110 -1.58 -5.39 10.12
CA ILE A 110 -1.17 -6.79 10.20
C ILE A 110 -0.21 -7.05 9.04
N PRO A 111 1.08 -7.25 9.30
CA PRO A 111 2.06 -7.52 8.26
C PRO A 111 2.12 -9.00 7.90
N TYR A 112 2.40 -9.28 6.63
CA TYR A 112 2.65 -10.61 6.08
C TYR A 112 3.96 -10.62 5.30
N ASN A 113 4.81 -11.60 5.57
CA ASN A 113 6.05 -11.76 4.83
C ASN A 113 5.76 -12.16 3.39
N LEU A 114 6.14 -11.29 2.47
CA LEU A 114 6.12 -11.48 1.03
C LEU A 114 7.54 -11.32 0.49
N SER A 115 7.69 -11.40 -0.83
CA SER A 115 8.96 -11.11 -1.48
C SER A 115 8.80 -10.76 -2.95
N ARG A 116 9.75 -10.01 -3.48
CA ARG A 116 9.90 -9.77 -4.91
C ARG A 116 11.13 -10.50 -5.47
N ILE A 117 11.23 -10.60 -6.78
CA ILE A 117 12.41 -11.13 -7.46
C ILE A 117 13.51 -10.05 -7.43
N ASP A 118 14.76 -10.45 -7.13
CA ASP A 118 15.93 -9.62 -7.34
C ASP A 118 16.43 -9.86 -8.77
N GLU A 119 16.11 -8.92 -9.67
CA GLU A 119 16.46 -9.05 -11.09
C GLU A 119 17.96 -8.79 -11.36
N GLU A 120 18.67 -8.12 -10.45
CA GLU A 120 20.07 -7.79 -10.59
C GLU A 120 20.99 -8.91 -10.09
N LYS A 121 20.70 -9.44 -8.91
CA LYS A 121 21.57 -10.42 -8.22
C LYS A 121 21.04 -11.84 -8.31
N GLY A 122 19.79 -12.00 -8.74
CA GLY A 122 19.06 -13.25 -8.62
C GLY A 122 18.64 -13.53 -7.18
N GLY A 123 17.60 -14.33 -6.99
CA GLY A 123 17.04 -14.62 -5.68
C GLY A 123 15.84 -13.72 -5.34
N ARG A 124 15.68 -13.39 -4.08
CA ARG A 124 14.49 -12.66 -3.59
C ARG A 124 14.89 -11.55 -2.61
N ILE A 125 14.11 -10.48 -2.64
CA ILE A 125 14.17 -9.38 -1.67
C ILE A 125 12.93 -9.48 -0.79
N ASP A 126 13.12 -9.45 0.52
CA ASP A 126 12.04 -9.47 1.48
C ASP A 126 11.16 -8.22 1.33
N ASN A 127 9.85 -8.44 1.32
CA ASN A 127 8.84 -7.40 1.23
C ASN A 127 7.71 -7.71 2.22
N LEU A 128 7.03 -6.70 2.70
CA LEU A 128 5.83 -6.84 3.51
C LEU A 128 4.58 -6.61 2.65
N GLY A 129 3.62 -7.52 2.76
CA GLY A 129 2.23 -7.22 2.48
C GLY A 129 1.54 -6.79 3.77
N LEU A 130 0.56 -5.90 3.68
CA LEU A 130 -0.10 -5.32 4.84
C LEU A 130 -1.61 -5.46 4.72
N ILE A 131 -2.28 -5.85 5.80
CA ILE A 131 -3.71 -5.55 6.00
C ILE A 131 -3.75 -4.35 6.94
N ILE A 132 -4.35 -3.26 6.49
CA ILE A 132 -4.49 -2.01 7.25
C ILE A 132 -5.96 -1.77 7.53
N GLU A 133 -6.33 -1.77 8.81
CA GLU A 133 -7.68 -1.45 9.25
C GLU A 133 -7.71 0.01 9.70
N MET A 134 -8.42 0.85 8.95
CA MET A 134 -8.47 2.29 9.15
C MET A 134 -9.77 2.88 8.58
N GLY A 135 -10.39 3.84 9.28
CA GLY A 135 -11.62 4.45 8.79
C GLY A 135 -12.80 3.47 8.63
N GLY A 136 -12.78 2.33 9.34
CA GLY A 136 -13.77 1.27 9.21
C GLY A 136 -13.65 0.45 7.92
N MET A 137 -12.52 0.57 7.21
CA MET A 137 -12.16 -0.17 6.02
C MET A 137 -11.01 -1.13 6.31
N LYS A 138 -10.97 -2.25 5.58
CA LYS A 138 -9.80 -3.15 5.49
C LYS A 138 -9.13 -2.97 4.15
N ILE A 139 -7.88 -2.55 4.16
CA ILE A 139 -7.07 -2.30 2.97
C ILE A 139 -5.95 -3.34 2.90
N GLY A 140 -5.91 -4.12 1.84
CA GLY A 140 -4.76 -4.94 1.47
C GLY A 140 -3.77 -4.08 0.67
N TYR A 141 -2.54 -3.96 1.12
CA TYR A 141 -1.45 -3.32 0.39
C TYR A 141 -0.30 -4.30 0.23
N LEU A 142 0.03 -4.66 -0.99
CA LEU A 142 0.97 -5.75 -1.24
C LEU A 142 2.44 -5.32 -1.34
N GLY A 143 2.71 -4.00 -1.44
CA GLY A 143 4.07 -3.53 -1.74
C GLY A 143 4.57 -4.12 -3.05
N ASP A 144 5.87 -4.32 -3.13
CA ASP A 144 6.54 -4.94 -4.28
C ASP A 144 6.61 -6.46 -4.10
N THR A 145 5.64 -7.19 -4.62
CA THR A 145 5.60 -8.64 -4.47
C THR A 145 5.47 -9.39 -5.78
N SER A 146 6.07 -10.57 -5.82
CA SER A 146 5.86 -11.59 -6.87
C SER A 146 5.17 -12.84 -6.31
N ILE A 147 4.74 -12.83 -5.05
CA ILE A 147 4.02 -13.93 -4.41
C ILE A 147 2.74 -13.42 -3.75
N ARG A 148 1.69 -14.24 -3.75
CA ARG A 148 0.36 -13.88 -3.21
C ARG A 148 0.31 -13.88 -1.69
N GLY A 149 1.14 -14.73 -1.04
CA GLY A 149 1.00 -15.00 0.37
C GLY A 149 -0.42 -15.46 0.73
N PRO A 150 -0.95 -15.07 1.87
CA PRO A 150 -2.31 -15.44 2.28
C PRO A 150 -3.42 -14.51 1.72
N PHE A 151 -3.09 -13.50 0.90
CA PHE A 151 -4.04 -12.43 0.52
C PHE A 151 -5.26 -12.92 -0.26
N GLU A 152 -5.19 -14.06 -0.92
CA GLU A 152 -6.35 -14.69 -1.57
C GLU A 152 -7.40 -15.22 -0.57
N LEU A 153 -7.02 -15.40 0.70
CA LEU A 153 -7.87 -15.94 1.77
C LEU A 153 -8.31 -14.84 2.76
N LEU A 154 -7.74 -13.64 2.66
CA LEU A 154 -8.02 -12.54 3.59
C LEU A 154 -9.17 -11.67 3.08
N GLU A 155 -10.09 -11.33 3.99
CA GLU A 155 -11.16 -10.38 3.70
C GLU A 155 -10.62 -8.95 3.68
N MET A 156 -10.92 -8.20 2.61
CA MET A 156 -10.59 -6.79 2.49
C MET A 156 -11.59 -6.03 1.61
N ASP A 157 -11.74 -4.74 1.86
CA ASP A 157 -12.61 -3.87 1.06
C ASP A 157 -11.88 -3.33 -0.18
N VAL A 158 -10.61 -2.99 -0.01
CA VAL A 158 -9.74 -2.44 -1.06
C VAL A 158 -8.46 -3.26 -1.12
N LEU A 159 -8.04 -3.62 -2.33
CA LEU A 159 -6.74 -4.25 -2.58
C LEU A 159 -5.88 -3.35 -3.46
N ILE A 160 -4.69 -2.98 -3.00
CA ILE A 160 -3.68 -2.24 -3.75
C ILE A 160 -2.57 -3.23 -4.14
N THR A 161 -2.39 -3.46 -5.45
CA THR A 161 -1.53 -4.53 -5.96
C THR A 161 -0.64 -4.08 -7.10
N PRO A 162 0.65 -4.50 -7.13
CA PRO A 162 1.51 -4.23 -8.28
C PRO A 162 1.05 -5.00 -9.51
N ILE A 163 1.27 -4.43 -10.71
CA ILE A 163 0.92 -5.04 -12.00
C ILE A 163 2.03 -4.98 -13.04
N GLY A 164 3.22 -4.47 -12.68
CA GLY A 164 4.31 -4.16 -13.61
C GLY A 164 5.01 -5.37 -14.23
N GLY A 165 4.93 -6.53 -13.59
CA GLY A 165 5.71 -7.70 -14.00
C GLY A 165 7.16 -7.63 -13.57
N GLY A 166 8.03 -8.43 -14.19
CA GLY A 166 9.45 -8.51 -13.82
C GLY A 166 9.62 -8.95 -12.36
N ALA A 167 10.15 -8.06 -11.54
CA ALA A 167 10.34 -8.31 -10.11
C ALA A 167 9.03 -8.54 -9.33
N THR A 168 7.89 -8.12 -9.87
CA THR A 168 6.59 -8.14 -9.20
C THR A 168 5.52 -8.87 -10.03
N PHE A 169 4.28 -8.84 -9.57
CA PHE A 169 3.17 -9.44 -10.32
C PHE A 169 3.04 -8.86 -11.73
N PRO A 170 2.91 -9.71 -12.76
CA PRO A 170 2.32 -9.30 -14.02
C PRO A 170 0.81 -9.09 -13.88
N VAL A 171 0.20 -8.38 -14.83
CA VAL A 171 -1.26 -8.08 -14.85
C VAL A 171 -2.12 -9.31 -14.57
N LYS A 172 -1.78 -10.47 -15.18
CA LYS A 172 -2.55 -11.71 -15.01
C LYS A 172 -2.63 -12.19 -13.56
N ASP A 173 -1.51 -12.16 -12.85
CA ASP A 173 -1.42 -12.67 -11.49
C ASP A 173 -2.14 -11.75 -10.51
N ALA A 174 -2.03 -10.43 -10.72
CA ALA A 174 -2.77 -9.44 -9.96
C ALA A 174 -4.30 -9.57 -10.17
N VAL A 175 -4.75 -9.74 -11.43
CA VAL A 175 -6.17 -9.98 -11.73
C VAL A 175 -6.67 -11.27 -11.09
N SER A 176 -5.91 -12.35 -11.19
CA SER A 176 -6.28 -13.63 -10.55
C SER A 176 -6.40 -13.48 -9.04
N LEU A 177 -5.47 -12.77 -8.38
CA LEU A 177 -5.57 -12.49 -6.95
C LEU A 177 -6.83 -11.68 -6.62
N CYS A 178 -7.15 -10.64 -7.39
CA CYS A 178 -8.38 -9.85 -7.19
C CYS A 178 -9.66 -10.70 -7.34
N ILE A 179 -9.66 -11.68 -8.27
CA ILE A 179 -10.79 -12.60 -8.45
C ILE A 179 -10.94 -13.54 -7.25
N ASP A 180 -9.82 -14.05 -6.73
CA ASP A 180 -9.82 -14.99 -5.61
C ASP A 180 -10.17 -14.29 -4.29
N ALA A 181 -9.53 -13.15 -3.98
CA ALA A 181 -9.74 -12.37 -2.77
C ALA A 181 -11.06 -11.58 -2.71
N LYS A 182 -11.64 -11.27 -3.88
CA LYS A 182 -12.95 -10.59 -4.04
C LYS A 182 -13.08 -9.27 -3.25
N PRO A 183 -12.09 -8.37 -3.27
CA PRO A 183 -12.27 -7.06 -2.68
C PRO A 183 -13.34 -6.27 -3.46
N ARG A 184 -13.87 -5.21 -2.88
CA ARG A 184 -14.81 -4.33 -3.60
C ARG A 184 -14.10 -3.49 -4.65
N LEU A 185 -12.90 -3.01 -4.31
CA LEU A 185 -12.04 -2.25 -5.22
C LEU A 185 -10.66 -2.89 -5.31
N CYS A 186 -10.10 -2.91 -6.52
CA CYS A 186 -8.70 -3.17 -6.77
C CYS A 186 -8.05 -1.92 -7.36
N ILE A 187 -6.96 -1.46 -6.74
CA ILE A 187 -6.16 -0.33 -7.22
C ILE A 187 -4.84 -0.91 -7.75
N PRO A 188 -4.60 -0.86 -9.07
CA PRO A 188 -3.30 -1.27 -9.59
C PRO A 188 -2.24 -0.22 -9.28
N MET A 189 -1.01 -0.68 -9.06
CA MET A 189 0.16 0.18 -8.88
C MET A 189 1.39 -0.38 -9.60
N ARG A 190 2.47 0.40 -9.68
CA ARG A 190 3.77 -0.05 -10.20
C ARG A 190 3.70 -0.62 -11.62
N TRP A 191 2.95 0.03 -12.48
CA TRP A 191 2.98 -0.31 -13.91
C TRP A 191 4.16 0.38 -14.61
N THR A 192 4.63 -0.23 -15.70
CA THR A 192 5.73 0.25 -16.53
C THR A 192 5.27 0.71 -17.92
N SER A 193 4.00 0.53 -18.25
CA SER A 193 3.37 1.02 -19.47
C SER A 193 1.89 1.33 -19.24
N GLU A 194 1.35 2.29 -19.98
CA GLU A 194 -0.06 2.68 -19.89
C GLU A 194 -1.04 1.56 -20.31
N GLU A 195 -0.57 0.58 -21.07
CA GLU A 195 -1.40 -0.57 -21.44
C GLU A 195 -1.73 -1.48 -20.26
N GLN A 196 -0.85 -1.55 -19.25
CA GLN A 196 -1.03 -2.49 -18.13
C GLN A 196 -2.26 -2.15 -17.28
N PRO A 197 -2.50 -0.90 -16.82
CA PRO A 197 -3.71 -0.57 -16.09
C PRO A 197 -4.98 -0.68 -16.94
N MET A 198 -4.93 -0.42 -18.24
CA MET A 198 -6.06 -0.65 -19.14
C MET A 198 -6.40 -2.14 -19.25
N LYS A 199 -5.39 -3.01 -19.43
CA LYS A 199 -5.58 -4.46 -19.46
C LYS A 199 -6.12 -4.99 -18.13
N PHE A 200 -5.59 -4.49 -17.00
CA PHE A 200 -6.05 -4.84 -15.66
C PHE A 200 -7.54 -4.51 -15.48
N SER A 201 -7.95 -3.29 -15.81
CA SER A 201 -9.36 -2.86 -15.72
C SER A 201 -10.28 -3.70 -16.59
N LYS A 202 -9.89 -3.94 -17.85
CA LYS A 202 -10.66 -4.75 -18.78
C LYS A 202 -10.86 -6.18 -18.28
N TYR A 203 -9.81 -6.81 -17.73
CA TYR A 203 -9.91 -8.18 -17.23
C TYR A 203 -10.77 -8.26 -15.96
N LEU A 204 -10.67 -7.28 -15.04
CA LEU A 204 -11.55 -7.25 -13.89
C LEU A 204 -13.01 -6.95 -14.25
N GLU A 205 -13.27 -6.11 -15.25
CA GLU A 205 -14.62 -5.89 -15.75
C GLU A 205 -15.22 -7.19 -16.30
N GLN A 206 -14.41 -7.97 -17.01
CA GLN A 206 -14.85 -9.22 -17.64
C GLN A 206 -14.98 -10.39 -16.65
N PHE A 207 -14.09 -10.50 -15.67
CA PHE A 207 -13.96 -11.70 -14.83
C PHE A 207 -14.12 -11.45 -13.32
N GLY A 208 -14.13 -10.20 -12.88
CA GLY A 208 -14.00 -9.82 -11.47
C GLY A 208 -15.25 -10.00 -10.60
N GLN A 209 -16.37 -10.49 -11.14
CA GLN A 209 -17.57 -10.87 -10.37
C GLN A 209 -18.05 -9.82 -9.34
N GLY A 210 -17.96 -8.51 -9.68
CA GLY A 210 -18.36 -7.40 -8.81
C GLY A 210 -17.21 -6.59 -8.23
N THR A 211 -15.98 -7.09 -8.26
CA THR A 211 -14.78 -6.28 -7.96
C THR A 211 -14.58 -5.21 -9.03
N LYS A 212 -14.33 -3.97 -8.62
CA LYS A 212 -14.08 -2.84 -9.52
C LYS A 212 -12.60 -2.47 -9.55
N ALA A 213 -12.05 -2.23 -10.74
CA ALA A 213 -10.74 -1.61 -10.88
C ALA A 213 -10.86 -0.09 -10.75
N VAL A 214 -9.99 0.54 -9.98
CA VAL A 214 -9.83 2.00 -9.90
C VAL A 214 -8.39 2.33 -10.25
N VAL A 215 -8.15 2.80 -11.47
CA VAL A 215 -6.85 3.30 -11.91
C VAL A 215 -6.72 4.74 -11.47
N MET A 216 -5.67 5.05 -10.71
CA MET A 216 -5.42 6.39 -10.19
C MET A 216 -4.21 7.01 -10.90
N GLU A 217 -4.31 8.25 -11.29
CA GLU A 217 -3.16 9.04 -11.70
C GLU A 217 -2.40 9.58 -10.48
N PRO A 218 -1.09 9.86 -10.59
CA PRO A 218 -0.33 10.48 -9.50
C PRO A 218 -0.99 11.79 -8.99
N ASN A 219 -0.97 11.97 -7.68
CA ASN A 219 -1.58 13.07 -6.94
C ASN A 219 -3.12 13.12 -6.98
N LYS A 220 -3.77 12.03 -7.41
CA LYS A 220 -5.21 11.87 -7.29
C LYS A 220 -5.61 11.26 -5.96
N ASN A 221 -6.82 11.59 -5.54
CA ASN A 221 -7.41 11.13 -4.28
C ASN A 221 -8.68 10.31 -4.55
N LEU A 222 -8.75 9.16 -3.90
CA LEU A 222 -9.92 8.30 -3.87
C LEU A 222 -10.53 8.33 -2.47
N THR A 223 -11.76 8.81 -2.37
CA THR A 223 -12.55 8.70 -1.14
C THR A 223 -13.36 7.43 -1.16
N VAL A 224 -13.26 6.61 -0.12
CA VAL A 224 -14.08 5.40 0.09
C VAL A 224 -14.84 5.49 1.39
N GLN A 225 -16.09 5.06 1.40
CA GLN A 225 -16.93 5.12 2.59
C GLN A 225 -17.97 3.99 2.64
N TRP A 226 -18.33 3.59 3.85
CA TRP A 226 -19.52 2.83 4.12
C TRP A 226 -20.64 3.81 4.52
N ALA A 227 -21.61 3.97 3.63
CA ALA A 227 -22.81 4.79 3.90
C ALA A 227 -23.83 4.04 4.76
N ALA A 228 -24.88 4.73 5.17
CA ALA A 228 -25.99 4.14 5.90
C ALA A 228 -26.59 2.93 5.13
N GLY A 229 -26.93 1.86 5.84
CA GLY A 229 -27.42 0.62 5.23
C GLY A 229 -26.33 -0.30 4.68
N ASN A 230 -25.06 -0.10 5.07
CA ASN A 230 -23.90 -0.85 4.59
C ASN A 230 -23.69 -0.75 3.06
N GLU A 231 -23.98 0.40 2.48
CA GLU A 231 -23.68 0.68 1.08
C GLU A 231 -22.24 1.19 0.96
N PHE A 232 -21.45 0.48 0.17
CA PHE A 232 -20.07 0.87 -0.13
C PHE A 232 -20.06 1.88 -1.28
N ARG A 233 -19.48 3.05 -1.05
CA ARG A 233 -19.36 4.13 -2.04
C ARG A 233 -17.92 4.55 -2.19
N TYR A 234 -17.57 5.02 -3.39
CA TYR A 234 -16.27 5.61 -3.66
C TYR A 234 -16.37 6.73 -4.68
N GLU A 235 -15.43 7.66 -4.61
CA GLU A 235 -15.33 8.82 -5.51
C GLU A 235 -13.86 9.14 -5.77
N LEU A 236 -13.48 9.19 -7.04
CA LEU A 236 -12.14 9.58 -7.48
C LEU A 236 -12.14 11.06 -7.84
N ASN A 237 -11.23 11.85 -7.20
CA ASN A 237 -11.12 13.32 -7.32
C ASN A 237 -9.78 13.74 -7.95
#